data_e923352678acf9ebd4729bd5a4d33e14
#
_entry.id   e923352678acf9ebd4729bd5a4d33e14
#
_cell.length_a   1.000
_cell.length_b   1.000
_cell.length_c   1.000
_cell.angle_alpha   90.00
_cell.angle_beta   90.00
_cell.angle_gamma   90.00
#
_symmetry.space_group_name_H-M   'P 1'
#
loop_
_entity.id
_entity.type
_entity.pdbx_description
1 polymer ?
#
loop_
_entity_poly.entity_id
_entity_poly.type
_entity_poly.pdbx_seq_one_letter_code
_entity_poly.pdbx_strand_id
1 'polypeptide(L)'
;YERKNKDEQLLNKETCLILNQLLTAPFNKAFNTYTSATMSAYPTKTTFAVKTGSTSYDSLCAGFNPNYTILSWVGYDDNREMTMATDSKIPKVIFQTMANELQKDESWYKPTEKLQQIPINPISGEYQENGVVYFSLEPKPLHPDV
;
A
#
# COMPACT_ATOMS: atom_id res chain seq x y z
N TYR A 1 24.96 -13.10 14.44
CA TYR A 1 24.66 -13.78 13.18
C TYR A 1 24.87 -12.78 12.05
N GLU A 2 26.06 -12.79 11.41
CA GLU A 2 26.27 -11.99 10.22
C GLU A 2 25.61 -12.68 9.04
N ARG A 3 24.52 -12.12 8.55
CA ARG A 3 23.88 -12.54 7.31
C ARG A 3 24.76 -12.11 6.14
N LYS A 4 25.48 -13.02 5.51
CA LYS A 4 26.13 -12.79 4.21
C LYS A 4 25.01 -12.68 3.16
N ASN A 5 24.49 -11.48 2.96
CA ASN A 5 23.54 -11.23 1.90
C ASN A 5 24.26 -11.27 0.56
N LYS A 6 23.94 -12.28 -0.26
CA LYS A 6 23.93 -12.09 -1.70
C LYS A 6 22.57 -11.47 -2.00
N ASP A 7 22.55 -10.17 -2.29
CA ASP A 7 21.34 -9.50 -2.74
C ASP A 7 20.98 -10.06 -4.12
N GLU A 8 20.01 -10.96 -4.17
CA GLU A 8 19.45 -11.49 -5.39
C GLU A 8 18.17 -10.73 -5.70
N GLN A 9 18.12 -10.10 -6.86
CA GLN A 9 16.92 -9.42 -7.32
C GLN A 9 15.91 -10.46 -7.82
N LEU A 10 14.87 -10.72 -7.02
CA LEU A 10 13.83 -11.69 -7.32
C LEU A 10 12.71 -11.12 -8.20
N LEU A 11 12.41 -9.83 -8.09
CA LEU A 11 11.33 -9.15 -8.82
C LEU A 11 11.88 -7.98 -9.63
N ASN A 12 11.25 -7.71 -10.76
CA ASN A 12 11.57 -6.56 -11.57
C ASN A 12 11.28 -5.25 -10.79
N LYS A 13 12.19 -4.28 -10.89
CA LYS A 13 12.10 -3.01 -10.15
C LYS A 13 10.83 -2.23 -10.50
N GLU A 14 10.49 -2.17 -11.77
CA GLU A 14 9.30 -1.46 -12.27
C GLU A 14 8.02 -2.10 -11.75
N THR A 15 7.94 -3.43 -11.75
CA THR A 15 6.82 -4.18 -11.16
C THR A 15 6.66 -3.87 -9.67
N CYS A 16 7.76 -3.82 -8.91
CA CYS A 16 7.73 -3.46 -7.50
C CYS A 16 7.22 -2.02 -7.31
N LEU A 17 7.65 -1.08 -8.15
CA LEU A 17 7.22 0.32 -8.05
C LEU A 17 5.73 0.50 -8.34
N ILE A 18 5.19 -0.22 -9.34
CA ILE A 18 3.75 -0.24 -9.64
C ILE A 18 2.98 -0.81 -8.45
N LEU A 19 3.43 -1.95 -7.91
CA LEU A 19 2.79 -2.57 -6.76
C LEU A 19 2.84 -1.65 -5.52
N ASN A 20 3.98 -1.01 -5.27
CA ASN A 20 4.12 -0.06 -4.17
C ASN A 20 3.11 1.09 -4.30
N GLN A 21 2.93 1.64 -5.51
CA GLN A 21 1.91 2.67 -5.75
C GLN A 21 0.51 2.16 -5.45
N LEU A 22 0.15 0.97 -5.93
CA LEU A 22 -1.19 0.38 -5.68
C LEU A 22 -1.44 0.16 -4.18
N LEU A 23 -0.42 -0.25 -3.43
CA LEU A 23 -0.52 -0.46 -1.98
C LEU A 23 -0.65 0.85 -1.18
N THR A 24 -0.41 2.02 -1.78
CA THR A 24 -0.71 3.32 -1.14
C THR A 24 -2.16 3.74 -1.29
N ALA A 25 -2.94 3.06 -2.13
CA ALA A 25 -4.32 3.40 -2.44
C ALA A 25 -5.23 3.65 -1.20
N PRO A 26 -5.09 2.92 -0.07
CA PRO A 26 -5.89 3.17 1.12
C PRO A 26 -5.81 4.61 1.65
N PHE A 27 -4.69 5.29 1.43
CA PHE A 27 -4.45 6.67 1.90
C PHE A 27 -4.68 7.73 0.82
N ASN A 28 -4.93 7.33 -0.42
CA ASN A 28 -5.19 8.23 -1.53
C ASN A 28 -6.68 8.22 -1.89
N LYS A 29 -7.38 9.31 -1.55
CA LYS A 29 -8.83 9.43 -1.80
C LYS A 29 -9.20 9.25 -3.28
N ALA A 30 -8.32 9.62 -4.20
CA ALA A 30 -8.57 9.44 -5.62
C ALA A 30 -8.66 7.95 -6.02
N PHE A 31 -7.90 7.09 -5.35
CA PHE A 31 -7.97 5.62 -5.54
C PHE A 31 -9.15 4.98 -4.79
N ASN A 32 -9.76 5.67 -3.84
CA ASN A 32 -10.85 5.17 -3.00
C ASN A 32 -12.22 5.77 -3.37
N THR A 33 -12.40 6.21 -4.60
CA THR A 33 -13.67 6.82 -5.06
C THR A 33 -14.86 5.86 -5.03
N TYR A 34 -14.58 4.58 -5.06
CA TYR A 34 -15.53 3.50 -5.26
C TYR A 34 -15.87 2.73 -3.96
N THR A 35 -14.86 2.39 -3.16
CA THR A 35 -15.03 1.73 -1.87
C THR A 35 -14.09 2.31 -0.83
N SER A 36 -14.50 2.31 0.44
CA SER A 36 -13.61 2.68 1.53
C SER A 36 -12.63 1.54 1.84
N ALA A 37 -11.35 1.75 1.60
CA ALA A 37 -10.33 0.83 2.07
C ALA A 37 -10.20 0.90 3.61
N THR A 38 -9.97 -0.24 4.25
CA THR A 38 -9.92 -0.35 5.71
C THR A 38 -8.96 0.66 6.35
N MET A 39 -7.77 0.86 5.73
CA MET A 39 -6.75 1.77 6.27
C MET A 39 -7.04 3.26 6.01
N SER A 40 -8.05 3.61 5.23
CA SER A 40 -8.45 5.01 5.05
C SER A 40 -8.93 5.68 6.34
N ALA A 41 -9.39 4.90 7.32
CA ALA A 41 -9.76 5.36 8.65
C ALA A 41 -8.55 5.58 9.59
N TYR A 42 -7.34 5.16 9.19
CA TYR A 42 -6.11 5.21 9.98
C TYR A 42 -4.99 5.95 9.22
N PRO A 43 -5.18 7.23 8.87
CA PRO A 43 -4.22 7.96 8.04
C PRO A 43 -2.86 8.08 8.74
N THR A 44 -1.80 8.09 7.95
CA THR A 44 -0.43 8.31 8.39
C THR A 44 0.05 9.70 7.92
N LYS A 45 1.00 10.29 8.65
CA LYS A 45 1.58 11.62 8.31
C LYS A 45 2.41 11.55 7.02
N THR A 46 2.95 10.40 6.72
CA THR A 46 3.78 10.16 5.53
C THR A 46 3.26 8.96 4.76
N THR A 47 3.72 8.78 3.52
CA THR A 47 3.26 7.70 2.64
C THR A 47 3.78 6.34 3.10
N PHE A 48 2.86 5.38 3.22
CA PHE A 48 3.14 3.96 3.41
C PHE A 48 2.38 3.13 2.39
N ALA A 49 3.01 2.08 1.90
CA ALA A 49 2.34 0.97 1.25
C ALA A 49 1.80 0.04 2.34
N VAL A 50 0.51 -0.33 2.29
CA VAL A 50 -0.12 -1.10 3.37
C VAL A 50 -1.01 -2.22 2.87
N LYS A 51 -1.07 -3.30 3.67
CA LYS A 51 -2.01 -4.40 3.49
C LYS A 51 -2.49 -4.89 4.83
N THR A 52 -3.80 -5.07 4.98
CA THR A 52 -4.44 -5.67 6.15
C THR A 52 -4.88 -7.09 5.87
N GLY A 53 -4.98 -7.89 6.92
CA GLY A 53 -5.56 -9.22 6.91
C GLY A 53 -6.33 -9.47 8.20
N SER A 54 -7.42 -10.22 8.14
CA SER A 54 -8.19 -10.63 9.32
C SER A 54 -8.83 -11.99 9.07
N THR A 55 -8.86 -12.79 10.12
CA THR A 55 -9.67 -14.01 10.25
C THR A 55 -10.57 -13.85 11.46
N SER A 56 -11.32 -14.88 11.84
CA SER A 56 -12.06 -14.87 13.11
C SER A 56 -11.14 -14.87 14.34
N TYR A 57 -9.86 -15.21 14.17
CA TYR A 57 -8.90 -15.46 15.27
C TYR A 57 -7.75 -14.45 15.29
N ASP A 58 -7.46 -13.83 14.16
CA ASP A 58 -6.30 -12.97 13.97
C ASP A 58 -6.63 -11.68 13.22
N SER A 59 -5.92 -10.65 13.56
CA SER A 59 -5.89 -9.43 12.74
C SER A 59 -4.46 -8.91 12.58
N LEU A 60 -4.15 -8.46 11.37
CA LEU A 60 -2.81 -8.06 10.97
C LEU A 60 -2.87 -6.77 10.15
N CYS A 61 -1.90 -5.91 10.39
CA CYS A 61 -1.61 -4.77 9.54
C CYS A 61 -0.11 -4.75 9.23
N ALA A 62 0.23 -4.83 7.96
CA ALA A 62 1.60 -4.72 7.46
C ALA A 62 1.72 -3.49 6.56
N GLY A 63 2.82 -2.77 6.66
CA GLY A 63 3.12 -1.69 5.75
C GLY A 63 4.59 -1.31 5.76
N PHE A 64 5.01 -0.66 4.71
CA PHE A 64 6.39 -0.24 4.53
C PHE A 64 6.50 1.06 3.74
N ASN A 65 7.63 1.70 3.89
CA ASN A 65 8.12 2.79 3.06
C ASN A 65 9.65 2.61 2.85
N PRO A 66 10.36 3.54 2.18
CA PRO A 66 11.80 3.39 1.98
C PRO A 66 12.63 3.20 3.26
N ASN A 67 12.14 3.64 4.42
CA ASN A 67 12.90 3.68 5.68
C ASN A 67 12.49 2.59 6.66
N TYR A 68 11.22 2.15 6.65
CA TYR A 68 10.67 1.27 7.68
C TYR A 68 9.75 0.21 7.10
N THR A 69 9.79 -0.96 7.71
CA THR A 69 8.75 -1.99 7.58
C THR A 69 8.13 -2.20 8.96
N ILE A 70 6.81 -2.06 9.03
CA ILE A 70 6.04 -2.22 10.27
C ILE A 70 5.05 -3.37 10.07
N LEU A 71 5.07 -4.30 11.00
CA LEU A 71 4.12 -5.39 11.09
C LEU A 71 3.49 -5.38 12.47
N SER A 72 2.18 -5.29 12.54
CA SER A 72 1.40 -5.42 13.77
C SER A 72 0.39 -6.55 13.64
N TRP A 73 0.33 -7.37 14.67
CA TRP A 73 -0.53 -8.54 14.75
C TRP A 73 -1.22 -8.59 16.11
N VAL A 74 -2.45 -9.06 16.12
CA VAL A 74 -3.24 -9.32 17.33
C VAL A 74 -3.99 -10.64 17.18
N GLY A 75 -3.96 -11.44 18.21
CA GLY A 75 -4.68 -12.69 18.37
C GLY A 75 -4.63 -13.12 19.83
N TYR A 76 -5.35 -14.16 20.18
CA TYR A 76 -5.35 -14.74 21.53
C TYR A 76 -4.49 -16.00 21.59
N ASP A 77 -3.72 -16.16 22.67
CA ASP A 77 -2.83 -17.31 22.87
C ASP A 77 -3.57 -18.66 22.93
N ASP A 78 -4.82 -18.64 23.38
CA ASP A 78 -5.71 -19.81 23.43
C ASP A 78 -6.49 -20.06 22.14
N ASN A 79 -6.17 -19.30 21.07
CA ASN A 79 -6.80 -19.37 19.76
C ASN A 79 -8.34 -19.24 19.81
N ARG A 80 -8.87 -18.47 20.76
CA ARG A 80 -10.30 -18.14 20.79
C ARG A 80 -10.64 -17.08 19.75
N GLU A 81 -11.90 -17.01 19.38
CA GLU A 81 -12.38 -16.02 18.44
C GLU A 81 -12.23 -14.58 18.97
N MET A 82 -11.86 -13.68 18.08
CA MET A 82 -11.76 -12.26 18.34
C MET A 82 -13.13 -11.57 18.27
N THR A 83 -13.31 -10.50 19.03
CA THR A 83 -14.43 -9.58 18.83
C THR A 83 -14.10 -8.67 17.63
N MET A 84 -14.52 -9.06 16.44
CA MET A 84 -14.14 -8.39 15.17
C MET A 84 -14.40 -6.89 15.16
N ALA A 85 -15.44 -6.41 15.82
CA ALA A 85 -15.79 -4.99 15.88
C ALA A 85 -14.74 -4.13 16.62
N THR A 86 -14.02 -4.71 17.56
CA THR A 86 -13.03 -4.05 18.42
C THR A 86 -11.60 -4.51 18.14
N ASP A 87 -11.36 -5.82 18.25
CA ASP A 87 -10.01 -6.38 18.25
C ASP A 87 -9.33 -6.24 16.89
N SER A 88 -10.09 -6.36 15.80
CA SER A 88 -9.55 -6.18 14.45
C SER A 88 -9.02 -4.76 14.18
N LYS A 89 -9.36 -3.77 15.00
CA LYS A 89 -8.88 -2.39 14.87
C LYS A 89 -7.51 -2.20 15.51
N ILE A 90 -7.19 -3.00 16.53
CA ILE A 90 -5.98 -2.83 17.34
C ILE A 90 -4.69 -2.80 16.51
N PRO A 91 -4.40 -3.76 15.61
CA PRO A 91 -3.17 -3.72 14.83
C PRO A 91 -3.11 -2.52 13.88
N LYS A 92 -4.24 -1.99 13.43
CA LYS A 92 -4.30 -0.80 12.58
C LYS A 92 -3.94 0.48 13.35
N VAL A 93 -4.43 0.59 14.60
CA VAL A 93 -4.07 1.69 15.51
C VAL A 93 -2.59 1.62 15.90
N ILE A 94 -2.08 0.43 16.23
CA ILE A 94 -0.65 0.21 16.52
C ILE A 94 0.19 0.63 15.32
N PHE A 95 -0.16 0.14 14.13
CA PHE A 95 0.54 0.52 12.89
C PHE A 95 0.56 2.03 12.69
N GLN A 96 -0.60 2.70 12.76
CA GLN A 96 -0.73 4.15 12.59
C GLN A 96 0.14 4.91 13.58
N THR A 97 0.09 4.51 14.86
CA THR A 97 0.89 5.16 15.93
C THR A 97 2.38 5.03 15.63
N MET A 98 2.86 3.82 15.36
CA MET A 98 4.27 3.57 15.03
C MET A 98 4.71 4.31 13.77
N ALA A 99 3.91 4.28 12.71
CA ALA A 99 4.20 4.98 11.46
C ALA A 99 4.36 6.49 11.68
N ASN A 100 3.51 7.09 12.53
CA ASN A 100 3.55 8.52 12.82
C ASN A 100 4.69 8.94 13.75
N GLU A 101 5.17 8.04 14.61
CA GLU A 101 6.28 8.32 15.53
C GLU A 101 7.66 8.06 14.90
N LEU A 102 7.77 7.01 14.09
CA LEU A 102 9.04 6.62 13.48
C LEU A 102 9.40 7.48 12.27
N GLN A 103 8.40 7.86 11.48
CA GLN A 103 8.63 8.54 10.21
C GLN A 103 8.92 10.03 10.43
N LYS A 104 10.08 10.47 9.95
CA LYS A 104 10.55 11.86 10.07
C LYS A 104 10.67 12.60 8.73
N ASP A 105 10.70 11.90 7.63
CA ASP A 105 10.78 12.47 6.29
C ASP A 105 9.71 11.88 5.34
N GLU A 106 9.41 12.57 4.25
CA GLU A 106 8.42 12.18 3.26
C GLU A 106 9.04 11.42 2.07
N SER A 107 10.19 10.78 2.28
CA SER A 107 10.83 10.04 1.21
C SER A 107 9.95 8.90 0.70
N TRP A 108 9.85 8.80 -0.62
CA TRP A 108 9.15 7.74 -1.32
C TRP A 108 9.99 7.22 -2.49
N TYR A 109 9.65 6.02 -2.95
CA TYR A 109 10.32 5.41 -4.09
C TYR A 109 10.15 6.24 -5.35
N LYS A 110 11.25 6.55 -6.02
CA LYS A 110 11.22 7.31 -7.29
C LYS A 110 10.94 6.37 -8.45
N PRO A 111 10.08 6.77 -9.39
CA PRO A 111 9.87 6.01 -10.62
C PRO A 111 11.16 5.92 -11.44
N THR A 112 11.28 4.88 -12.26
CA THR A 112 12.34 4.75 -13.25
C THR A 112 11.92 5.40 -14.55
N GLU A 113 12.87 5.65 -15.45
CA GLU A 113 12.62 6.19 -16.79
C GLU A 113 11.74 5.27 -17.67
N LYS A 114 11.68 3.97 -17.31
CA LYS A 114 10.85 2.98 -18.00
C LYS A 114 9.37 3.04 -17.60
N LEU A 115 9.05 3.71 -16.50
CA LEU A 115 7.67 3.85 -16.04
C LEU A 115 7.03 5.09 -16.62
N GLN A 116 5.91 4.89 -17.28
CA GLN A 116 5.06 5.95 -17.78
C GLN A 116 3.96 6.27 -16.75
N GLN A 117 3.50 7.52 -16.76
CA GLN A 117 2.37 7.96 -15.96
C GLN A 117 1.13 8.04 -16.85
N ILE A 118 0.16 7.21 -16.59
CA ILE A 118 -1.07 7.12 -17.37
C ILE A 118 -2.26 7.51 -16.50
N PRO A 119 -3.06 8.52 -16.87
CA PRO A 119 -4.31 8.83 -16.20
C PRO A 119 -5.38 7.81 -16.62
N ILE A 120 -5.97 7.14 -15.66
CA ILE A 120 -7.02 6.15 -15.87
C ILE A 120 -8.22 6.38 -14.96
N ASN A 121 -9.36 5.88 -15.37
CA ASN A 121 -10.51 5.72 -14.49
C ASN A 121 -10.20 4.60 -13.48
N PRO A 122 -10.20 4.86 -12.15
CA PRO A 122 -9.85 3.86 -11.16
C PRO A 122 -10.87 2.72 -11.03
N ILE A 123 -12.05 2.86 -11.64
CA ILE A 123 -13.12 1.85 -11.62
C ILE A 123 -13.03 0.94 -12.85
N SER A 124 -12.95 1.52 -14.06
CA SER A 124 -12.93 0.75 -15.30
C SER A 124 -11.51 0.30 -15.71
N GLY A 125 -10.47 0.99 -15.22
CA GLY A 125 -9.09 0.78 -15.66
C GLY A 125 -8.75 1.40 -17.01
N GLU A 126 -9.74 2.04 -17.68
CA GLU A 126 -9.56 2.65 -18.99
C GLU A 126 -8.90 4.03 -18.90
N TYR A 127 -8.24 4.43 -20.00
CA TYR A 127 -7.68 5.78 -20.11
C TYR A 127 -8.77 6.84 -19.90
N GLN A 128 -8.46 7.84 -19.08
CA GLN A 128 -9.33 8.99 -18.84
C GLN A 128 -8.46 10.24 -18.64
N GLU A 129 -8.59 11.25 -19.50
CA GLU A 129 -7.72 12.44 -19.54
C GLU A 129 -7.53 13.14 -18.18
N ASN A 130 -8.61 13.22 -17.38
CA ASN A 130 -8.58 13.77 -16.01
C ASN A 130 -8.65 12.69 -14.95
N GLY A 131 -8.20 11.47 -15.27
CA GLY A 131 -8.22 10.31 -14.39
C GLY A 131 -7.13 10.35 -13.32
N VAL A 132 -7.11 9.30 -12.51
CA VAL A 132 -6.06 9.10 -11.51
C VAL A 132 -4.80 8.59 -12.20
N VAL A 133 -3.65 9.18 -11.86
CA VAL A 133 -2.37 8.83 -12.48
C VAL A 133 -1.80 7.56 -11.88
N TYR A 134 -1.59 6.56 -12.73
CA TYR A 134 -0.93 5.29 -12.38
C TYR A 134 0.39 5.13 -13.12
N PHE A 135 1.30 4.34 -12.56
CA PHE A 135 2.48 3.89 -13.28
C PHE A 135 2.15 2.70 -14.17
N SER A 136 2.70 2.71 -15.39
CA SER A 136 2.57 1.62 -16.35
C SER A 136 3.88 1.36 -17.08
N LEU A 137 4.10 0.11 -17.47
CA LEU A 137 5.21 -0.28 -18.38
C LEU A 137 4.83 -0.15 -19.84
N GLU A 138 3.54 -0.13 -20.14
CA GLU A 138 3.06 -0.04 -21.51
C GLU A 138 3.04 1.41 -22.00
N PRO A 139 3.25 1.64 -23.30
CA PRO A 139 3.06 2.94 -23.88
C PRO A 139 1.62 3.43 -23.64
N LYS A 140 1.46 4.74 -23.47
CA LYS A 140 0.14 5.37 -23.33
C LYS A 140 -0.77 4.84 -24.45
N PRO A 141 -1.97 4.34 -24.13
CA PRO A 141 -2.92 3.93 -25.15
C PRO A 141 -3.12 5.08 -26.12
N LEU A 142 -2.97 4.82 -27.41
CA LEU A 142 -3.28 5.80 -28.42
C LEU A 142 -4.75 6.18 -28.23
N HIS A 143 -5.04 7.45 -28.29
CA HIS A 143 -6.41 7.94 -28.31
C HIS A 143 -7.12 7.22 -29.46
N PRO A 144 -8.32 6.66 -29.28
CA PRO A 144 -9.05 5.97 -30.35
C PRO A 144 -9.38 6.88 -31.55
N ASP A 145 -9.08 8.18 -31.46
CA ASP A 145 -9.45 9.20 -32.45
C ASP A 145 -8.23 9.86 -33.14
N VAL A 146 -7.06 9.18 -33.17
CA VAL A 146 -5.89 9.65 -33.95
C VAL A 146 -5.40 8.54 -34.86
#